data_933b6e1bd383a1d93b91463bfaf058a6
#
_entry.id   933b6e1bd383a1d93b91463bfaf058a6
#
_cell.length_a   1.000
_cell.length_b   1.000
_cell.length_c   1.000
_cell.angle_alpha   90.00
_cell.angle_beta   90.00
_cell.angle_gamma   90.00
#
_symmetry.space_group_name_H-M   'P 1'
#
loop_
_entity.id
_entity.type
_entity.pdbx_description
1 polymer ?
#
loop_
_entity_poly.entity_id
_entity_poly.type
_entity_poly.pdbx_seq_one_letter_code
_entity_poly.pdbx_strand_id
1 'polypeptide(L)'
;TDRSHASFRRFYADYASRILVDTYEGLDLIVSSFEDDNQPQNEQKVVVDLAAQTAQPLSRWINDSDLLTLFSEMDIRVYFWHVTDGCKDSVDLLGRLTDTYGDKANFIVVRNMGRGNDFSILDHSEELKVAIDLGARVVTLPHLHEASMRKIDAQNASFWAAINHRVGSDALGLLERQRVKAWLRNIYSAFEAIPL
;
A
#
# COMPACT_ATOMS: atom_id res chain seq x y z
N THR A 1 -6.48 10.39 2.13
CA THR A 1 -6.40 10.50 3.61
C THR A 1 -5.43 11.58 4.10
N ASP A 2 -4.40 11.94 3.36
CA ASP A 2 -3.48 13.02 3.73
C ASP A 2 -4.09 14.40 3.43
N ARG A 3 -4.21 15.27 4.45
CA ARG A 3 -4.72 16.63 4.31
C ARG A 3 -3.74 17.57 3.61
N SER A 4 -2.43 17.32 3.77
CA SER A 4 -1.36 18.19 3.28
C SER A 4 -0.72 17.71 1.98
N HIS A 5 -0.60 16.41 1.79
CA HIS A 5 0.10 15.80 0.67
C HIS A 5 -0.64 14.57 0.16
N ALA A 6 -1.57 14.76 -0.78
CA ALA A 6 -2.27 13.66 -1.46
C ALA A 6 -1.31 12.94 -2.43
N SER A 7 -0.29 12.24 -1.89
CA SER A 7 0.82 11.66 -2.67
C SER A 7 0.32 10.70 -3.73
N PHE A 8 -0.58 9.79 -3.39
CA PHE A 8 -1.12 8.83 -4.35
C PHE A 8 -1.92 9.53 -5.46
N ARG A 9 -2.78 10.50 -5.11
CA ARG A 9 -3.58 11.25 -6.08
C ARG A 9 -2.71 12.09 -7.03
N ARG A 10 -1.52 12.53 -6.62
CA ARG A 10 -0.59 13.25 -7.48
C ARG A 10 -0.21 12.44 -8.72
N PHE A 11 -0.09 11.12 -8.59
CA PHE A 11 0.28 10.21 -9.66
C PHE A 11 -0.90 9.53 -10.35
N TYR A 12 -2.06 9.46 -9.67
CA TYR A 12 -3.24 8.70 -10.09
C TYR A 12 -4.54 9.50 -9.92
N ALA A 13 -4.52 10.79 -10.33
CA ALA A 13 -5.63 11.73 -10.10
C ALA A 13 -6.99 11.22 -10.63
N ASP A 14 -6.99 10.57 -11.79
CA ASP A 14 -8.19 10.09 -12.45
C ASP A 14 -8.74 8.77 -11.86
N TYR A 15 -7.97 8.12 -10.98
CA TYR A 15 -8.28 6.81 -10.40
C TYR A 15 -8.38 6.83 -8.88
N ALA A 16 -8.14 7.98 -8.24
CA ALA A 16 -8.08 8.08 -6.80
C ALA A 16 -9.01 9.17 -6.26
N SER A 17 -9.91 8.76 -5.39
CA SER A 17 -10.77 9.66 -4.62
C SER A 17 -10.15 9.98 -3.27
N ARG A 18 -10.35 11.21 -2.78
CA ARG A 18 -9.91 11.61 -1.44
C ARG A 18 -11.04 11.38 -0.46
N ILE A 19 -10.73 10.72 0.64
CA ILE A 19 -11.64 10.56 1.77
C ILE A 19 -11.09 11.26 3.01
N LEU A 20 -11.98 11.71 3.89
CA LEU A 20 -11.64 12.27 5.19
C LEU A 20 -11.70 11.15 6.24
N VAL A 21 -10.60 10.96 6.96
CA VAL A 21 -10.50 9.93 8.00
C VAL A 21 -10.91 10.40 9.40
N ASP A 22 -11.27 11.68 9.53
CA ASP A 22 -11.61 12.26 10.83
C ASP A 22 -13.09 12.09 11.17
N THR A 23 -13.90 11.65 10.23
CA THR A 23 -15.33 11.40 10.40
C THR A 23 -15.70 10.01 9.92
N TYR A 24 -16.69 9.39 10.54
CA TYR A 24 -17.17 8.06 10.12
C TYR A 24 -17.79 8.12 8.74
N GLU A 25 -18.56 9.17 8.43
CA GLU A 25 -19.15 9.37 7.10
C GLU A 25 -18.09 9.39 5.99
N GLY A 26 -16.90 9.96 6.29
CA GLY A 26 -15.78 9.95 5.34
C GLY A 26 -15.18 8.56 5.16
N LEU A 27 -15.07 7.78 6.24
CA LEU A 27 -14.55 6.41 6.20
C LEU A 27 -15.57 5.42 5.63
N ASP A 28 -16.88 5.64 5.87
CA ASP A 28 -17.96 4.81 5.34
C ASP A 28 -17.98 4.77 3.81
N LEU A 29 -17.42 5.78 3.14
CA LEU A 29 -17.25 5.77 1.68
C LEU A 29 -16.36 4.60 1.19
N ILE A 30 -15.50 4.05 2.05
CA ILE A 30 -14.71 2.85 1.71
C ILE A 30 -15.64 1.65 1.57
N VAL A 31 -16.58 1.48 2.51
CA VAL A 31 -17.54 0.38 2.49
C VAL A 31 -18.53 0.56 1.34
N SER A 32 -19.06 1.76 1.16
CA SER A 32 -20.00 2.06 0.06
C SER A 32 -19.41 1.80 -1.32
N SER A 33 -18.09 1.77 -1.46
CA SER A 33 -17.46 1.42 -2.75
C SER A 33 -17.63 -0.05 -3.14
N PHE A 34 -18.01 -0.93 -2.19
CA PHE A 34 -18.33 -2.33 -2.44
C PHE A 34 -19.83 -2.56 -2.76
N GLU A 35 -20.66 -1.54 -2.59
CA GLU A 35 -22.11 -1.62 -2.84
C GLU A 35 -22.50 -1.24 -4.29
N ASP A 36 -21.51 -1.03 -5.17
CA ASP A 36 -21.78 -0.70 -6.58
C ASP A 36 -22.23 -1.95 -7.35
N ASP A 37 -23.52 -2.06 -7.56
CA ASP A 37 -24.19 -3.17 -8.27
C ASP A 37 -23.75 -3.34 -9.75
N ASN A 38 -22.96 -2.43 -10.29
CA ASN A 38 -22.52 -2.48 -11.69
C ASN A 38 -21.26 -3.33 -11.92
N GLN A 39 -20.65 -3.86 -10.86
CA GLN A 39 -19.49 -4.74 -10.98
C GLN A 39 -19.73 -6.07 -10.23
N PRO A 40 -19.22 -7.20 -10.76
CA PRO A 40 -19.27 -8.46 -10.05
C PRO A 40 -18.55 -8.32 -8.69
N GLN A 41 -19.26 -8.57 -7.61
CA GLN A 41 -18.73 -8.41 -6.24
C GLN A 41 -17.42 -9.17 -5.99
N ASN A 42 -17.22 -10.30 -6.65
CA ASN A 42 -16.05 -11.17 -6.49
C ASN A 42 -14.76 -10.62 -7.13
N GLU A 43 -14.80 -9.50 -7.85
CA GLU A 43 -13.64 -8.93 -8.55
C GLU A 43 -13.28 -7.51 -8.06
N GLN A 44 -14.06 -6.95 -7.14
CA GLN A 44 -13.82 -5.60 -6.65
C GLN A 44 -12.62 -5.57 -5.69
N LYS A 45 -11.70 -4.65 -5.93
CA LYS A 45 -10.55 -4.40 -5.05
C LYS A 45 -10.49 -2.92 -4.73
N VAL A 46 -10.49 -2.60 -3.43
CA VAL A 46 -10.33 -1.24 -2.94
C VAL A 46 -8.95 -1.10 -2.29
N VAL A 47 -8.18 -0.13 -2.76
CA VAL A 47 -6.86 0.19 -2.20
C VAL A 47 -6.95 1.50 -1.44
N VAL A 48 -6.63 1.48 -0.15
CA VAL A 48 -6.65 2.66 0.72
C VAL A 48 -5.22 3.07 1.05
N ASP A 49 -4.78 4.21 0.53
CA ASP A 49 -3.49 4.82 0.89
C ASP A 49 -3.69 5.69 2.15
N LEU A 50 -3.10 5.25 3.26
CA LEU A 50 -3.24 5.88 4.56
C LEU A 50 -2.13 6.90 4.79
N ALA A 51 -2.52 8.12 5.15
CA ALA A 51 -1.57 9.13 5.59
C ALA A 51 -0.97 8.77 6.97
N ALA A 52 0.19 9.33 7.26
CA ALA A 52 0.74 9.29 8.61
C ALA A 52 -0.29 9.77 9.64
N GLN A 53 -0.27 9.17 10.84
CA GLN A 53 -1.15 9.51 11.97
C GLN A 53 -2.65 9.17 11.78
N THR A 54 -3.03 8.42 10.77
CA THR A 54 -4.43 8.00 10.55
C THR A 54 -4.77 6.67 11.23
N ALA A 55 -3.81 6.00 11.85
CA ALA A 55 -4.01 4.69 12.48
C ALA A 55 -5.08 4.71 13.57
N GLN A 56 -5.08 5.72 14.46
CA GLN A 56 -6.07 5.81 15.54
C GLN A 56 -7.51 6.04 15.03
N PRO A 57 -7.80 7.03 14.17
CA PRO A 57 -9.15 7.18 13.61
C PRO A 57 -9.62 5.93 12.87
N LEU A 58 -8.74 5.31 12.08
CA LEU A 58 -9.07 4.09 11.35
C LEU A 58 -9.40 2.93 12.31
N SER A 59 -8.55 2.67 13.31
CA SER A 59 -8.79 1.59 14.28
C SER A 59 -10.07 1.79 15.06
N ARG A 60 -10.36 3.04 15.46
CA ARG A 60 -11.61 3.35 16.15
C ARG A 60 -12.81 3.04 15.26
N TRP A 61 -12.83 3.52 14.03
CA TRP A 61 -13.92 3.26 13.09
C TRP A 61 -14.11 1.77 12.81
N ILE A 62 -13.02 1.02 12.60
CA ILE A 62 -13.06 -0.43 12.39
C ILE A 62 -13.68 -1.14 13.60
N ASN A 63 -13.27 -0.77 14.83
CA ASN A 63 -13.73 -1.44 16.04
C ASN A 63 -15.16 -1.03 16.43
N ASP A 64 -15.47 0.28 16.37
CA ASP A 64 -16.79 0.78 16.78
C ASP A 64 -17.91 0.33 15.85
N SER A 65 -17.56 0.05 14.58
CA SER A 65 -18.50 -0.45 13.56
C SER A 65 -18.39 -1.96 13.34
N ASP A 66 -17.58 -2.68 14.11
CA ASP A 66 -17.31 -4.12 13.97
C ASP A 66 -17.05 -4.57 12.53
N LEU A 67 -16.29 -3.76 11.81
CA LEU A 67 -16.13 -3.90 10.36
C LEU A 67 -15.44 -5.19 9.93
N LEU A 68 -14.51 -5.72 10.71
CA LEU A 68 -13.85 -6.98 10.34
C LEU A 68 -14.81 -8.16 10.38
N THR A 69 -15.78 -8.16 11.29
CA THR A 69 -16.87 -9.14 11.30
C THR A 69 -17.78 -8.96 10.09
N LEU A 70 -18.21 -7.73 9.81
CA LEU A 70 -19.01 -7.41 8.64
C LEU A 70 -18.32 -7.83 7.33
N PHE A 71 -17.05 -7.50 7.17
CA PHE A 71 -16.29 -7.89 5.98
C PHE A 71 -16.16 -9.40 5.81
N SER A 72 -15.97 -10.11 6.92
CA SER A 72 -15.97 -11.58 6.91
C SER A 72 -17.32 -12.17 6.48
N GLU A 73 -18.43 -11.60 6.92
CA GLU A 73 -19.78 -12.00 6.51
C GLU A 73 -20.06 -11.70 5.03
N MET A 74 -19.44 -10.66 4.47
CA MET A 74 -19.51 -10.27 3.06
C MET A 74 -18.48 -10.99 2.17
N ASP A 75 -17.67 -11.92 2.71
CA ASP A 75 -16.54 -12.56 2.00
C ASP A 75 -15.49 -11.55 1.49
N ILE A 76 -15.34 -10.43 2.19
CA ILE A 76 -14.35 -9.40 1.89
C ILE A 76 -13.09 -9.66 2.72
N ARG A 77 -11.96 -9.85 2.06
CA ARG A 77 -10.67 -10.04 2.71
C ARG A 77 -9.96 -8.71 2.93
N VAL A 78 -9.52 -8.44 4.17
CA VAL A 78 -8.77 -7.25 4.54
C VAL A 78 -7.28 -7.58 4.57
N TYR A 79 -6.48 -6.77 3.89
CA TYR A 79 -5.02 -6.87 3.87
C TYR A 79 -4.37 -5.57 4.32
N PHE A 80 -3.58 -5.63 5.38
CA PHE A 80 -2.73 -4.52 5.80
C PHE A 80 -1.35 -4.65 5.15
N TRP A 81 -1.00 -3.68 4.32
CA TRP A 81 0.31 -3.58 3.69
C TRP A 81 1.21 -2.67 4.53
N HIS A 82 2.08 -3.28 5.32
CA HIS A 82 3.06 -2.59 6.13
C HIS A 82 4.34 -2.36 5.32
N VAL A 83 4.49 -1.15 4.77
CA VAL A 83 5.67 -0.77 3.98
C VAL A 83 6.72 -0.20 4.92
N THR A 84 7.83 -0.92 5.09
CA THR A 84 8.88 -0.60 6.05
C THR A 84 10.21 -0.24 5.37
N ASP A 85 10.96 0.66 6.00
CA ASP A 85 12.37 0.94 5.70
C ASP A 85 13.34 0.17 6.60
N GLY A 86 12.83 -0.67 7.50
CA GLY A 86 13.59 -1.49 8.44
C GLY A 86 14.04 -0.76 9.70
N CYS A 87 13.71 0.52 9.90
CA CYS A 87 14.03 1.23 11.16
C CYS A 87 13.17 0.72 12.33
N LYS A 88 13.66 0.99 13.57
CA LYS A 88 12.97 0.51 14.77
C LYS A 88 11.54 1.01 14.89
N ASP A 89 11.28 2.28 14.58
CA ASP A 89 9.92 2.84 14.67
C ASP A 89 8.95 2.11 13.75
N SER A 90 9.42 1.72 12.55
CA SER A 90 8.63 0.95 11.60
C SER A 90 8.36 -0.48 12.09
N VAL A 91 9.32 -1.10 12.77
CA VAL A 91 9.14 -2.42 13.41
C VAL A 91 8.14 -2.33 14.56
N ASP A 92 8.25 -1.33 15.42
CA ASP A 92 7.30 -1.10 16.53
C ASP A 92 5.86 -0.86 16.00
N LEU A 93 5.72 -0.21 14.83
CA LEU A 93 4.42 -0.03 14.16
C LEU A 93 3.86 -1.36 13.63
N LEU A 94 4.70 -2.27 13.12
CA LEU A 94 4.27 -3.61 12.73
C LEU A 94 3.69 -4.37 13.94
N GLY A 95 4.37 -4.33 15.09
CA GLY A 95 3.89 -4.95 16.31
C GLY A 95 2.51 -4.43 16.73
N ARG A 96 2.35 -3.09 16.75
CA ARG A 96 1.03 -2.49 17.06
C ARG A 96 -0.06 -2.91 16.09
N LEU A 97 0.26 -3.07 14.81
CA LEU A 97 -0.67 -3.48 13.78
C LEU A 97 -1.14 -4.92 14.03
N THR A 98 -0.21 -5.83 14.28
CA THR A 98 -0.52 -7.24 14.57
C THR A 98 -1.23 -7.41 15.91
N ASP A 99 -0.85 -6.65 16.95
CA ASP A 99 -1.54 -6.66 18.26
C ASP A 99 -2.99 -6.16 18.16
N THR A 100 -3.23 -5.18 17.26
CA THR A 100 -4.57 -4.58 17.12
C THR A 100 -5.53 -5.50 16.38
N TYR A 101 -5.09 -6.18 15.33
CA TYR A 101 -5.98 -6.89 14.41
C TYR A 101 -5.86 -8.41 14.47
N GLY A 102 -4.71 -8.94 14.94
CA GLY A 102 -4.50 -10.37 15.16
C GLY A 102 -4.82 -11.21 13.93
N ASP A 103 -5.56 -12.28 14.12
CA ASP A 103 -6.01 -13.23 13.10
C ASP A 103 -7.21 -12.76 12.26
N LYS A 104 -7.77 -11.58 12.61
CA LYS A 104 -8.95 -11.01 11.90
C LYS A 104 -8.59 -10.33 10.58
N ALA A 105 -7.31 -10.15 10.28
CA ALA A 105 -6.84 -9.51 9.06
C ALA A 105 -5.60 -10.21 8.50
N ASN A 106 -5.30 -9.95 7.23
CA ASN A 106 -4.09 -10.46 6.59
C ASN A 106 -3.01 -9.38 6.56
N PHE A 107 -1.74 -9.79 6.64
CA PHE A 107 -0.63 -8.84 6.67
C PHE A 107 0.36 -9.12 5.53
N ILE A 108 0.79 -8.04 4.88
CA ILE A 108 1.86 -8.06 3.90
C ILE A 108 2.95 -7.10 4.38
N VAL A 109 4.12 -7.61 4.71
CA VAL A 109 5.27 -6.81 5.12
C VAL A 109 6.12 -6.54 3.88
N VAL A 110 6.26 -5.26 3.52
CA VAL A 110 7.01 -4.84 2.32
C VAL A 110 8.33 -4.19 2.73
N ARG A 111 9.44 -4.88 2.49
CA ARG A 111 10.79 -4.30 2.62
C ARG A 111 11.04 -3.31 1.49
N ASN A 112 10.98 -2.03 1.77
CA ASN A 112 11.13 -0.97 0.76
C ASN A 112 12.59 -0.59 0.57
N MET A 113 13.28 -1.23 -0.36
CA MET A 113 14.70 -0.93 -0.67
C MET A 113 14.90 0.46 -1.30
N GLY A 114 13.84 1.17 -1.65
CA GLY A 114 13.91 2.57 -2.08
C GLY A 114 14.21 3.55 -0.95
N ARG A 115 14.11 3.11 0.32
CA ARG A 115 14.39 3.91 1.52
C ARG A 115 15.60 3.42 2.32
N GLY A 116 16.08 2.23 2.04
CA GLY A 116 17.22 1.62 2.72
C GLY A 116 17.41 0.18 2.26
N ASN A 117 18.53 -0.41 2.61
CA ASN A 117 18.86 -1.80 2.27
C ASN A 117 19.24 -2.67 3.49
N ASP A 118 19.23 -2.07 4.68
CA ASP A 118 19.48 -2.78 5.94
C ASP A 118 18.15 -3.04 6.65
N PHE A 119 17.75 -4.29 6.69
CA PHE A 119 16.55 -4.76 7.38
C PHE A 119 16.88 -5.64 8.59
N SER A 120 18.13 -5.57 9.09
CA SER A 120 18.61 -6.41 10.19
C SER A 120 17.75 -6.28 11.46
N ILE A 121 17.31 -5.07 11.80
CA ILE A 121 16.42 -4.83 12.95
C ILE A 121 15.09 -5.56 12.74
N LEU A 122 14.48 -5.44 11.57
CA LEU A 122 13.25 -6.13 11.23
C LEU A 122 13.44 -7.66 11.24
N ASP A 123 14.49 -8.15 10.58
CA ASP A 123 14.71 -9.57 10.37
C ASP A 123 14.96 -10.37 11.68
N HIS A 124 15.46 -9.69 12.71
CA HIS A 124 15.70 -10.27 14.03
C HIS A 124 14.62 -9.89 15.07
N SER A 125 13.56 -9.19 14.64
CA SER A 125 12.52 -8.70 15.54
C SER A 125 11.52 -9.79 15.91
N GLU A 126 10.94 -9.68 17.10
CA GLU A 126 9.83 -10.52 17.53
C GLU A 126 8.55 -10.15 16.79
N GLU A 127 8.39 -8.88 16.46
CA GLU A 127 7.25 -8.33 15.72
C GLU A 127 7.10 -8.99 14.34
N LEU A 128 8.21 -9.21 13.63
CA LEU A 128 8.17 -9.92 12.35
C LEU A 128 7.83 -11.40 12.53
N LYS A 129 8.33 -12.05 13.57
CA LYS A 129 7.97 -13.44 13.86
C LYS A 129 6.48 -13.58 14.16
N VAL A 130 5.94 -12.72 15.02
CA VAL A 130 4.50 -12.70 15.32
C VAL A 130 3.69 -12.49 14.04
N ALA A 131 4.09 -11.55 13.20
CA ALA A 131 3.41 -11.32 11.92
C ALA A 131 3.43 -12.58 11.03
N ILE A 132 4.57 -13.28 10.94
CA ILE A 132 4.71 -14.51 10.17
C ILE A 132 3.85 -15.64 10.76
N ASP A 133 3.80 -15.78 12.07
CA ASP A 133 2.96 -16.76 12.76
C ASP A 133 1.46 -16.52 12.51
N LEU A 134 1.06 -15.26 12.33
CA LEU A 134 -0.27 -14.83 11.88
C LEU A 134 -0.49 -15.01 10.35
N GLY A 135 0.49 -15.58 9.63
CA GLY A 135 0.39 -15.85 8.19
C GLY A 135 0.86 -14.70 7.29
N ALA A 136 1.52 -13.68 7.83
CA ALA A 136 2.01 -12.57 7.03
C ALA A 136 2.95 -13.04 5.90
N ARG A 137 2.82 -12.39 4.74
CA ARG A 137 3.76 -12.54 3.63
C ARG A 137 4.79 -11.41 3.66
N VAL A 138 6.05 -11.76 3.46
CA VAL A 138 7.14 -10.79 3.37
C VAL A 138 7.56 -10.67 1.92
N VAL A 139 7.51 -9.46 1.37
CA VAL A 139 7.93 -9.17 0.00
C VAL A 139 8.96 -8.06 -0.01
N THR A 140 9.81 -8.02 -1.03
CA THR A 140 10.81 -6.98 -1.18
C THR A 140 10.48 -6.12 -2.39
N LEU A 141 10.33 -4.81 -2.17
CA LEU A 141 10.24 -3.81 -3.20
C LEU A 141 11.66 -3.36 -3.57
N PRO A 142 12.21 -3.77 -4.72
CA PRO A 142 13.57 -3.44 -5.08
C PRO A 142 13.76 -1.95 -5.36
N HIS A 143 14.98 -1.46 -5.18
CA HIS A 143 15.34 -0.09 -5.50
C HIS A 143 15.21 0.17 -7.02
N LEU A 144 14.47 1.22 -7.39
CA LEU A 144 14.50 1.76 -8.76
C LEU A 144 15.68 2.72 -8.90
N HIS A 145 16.36 2.68 -10.04
CA HIS A 145 17.46 3.59 -10.34
C HIS A 145 17.08 5.06 -10.08
N GLU A 146 17.84 5.73 -9.21
CA GLU A 146 17.51 7.03 -8.64
C GLU A 146 17.20 8.12 -9.67
N ALA A 147 18.02 8.20 -10.74
CA ALA A 147 17.78 9.19 -11.79
C ALA A 147 16.46 8.97 -12.53
N SER A 148 16.04 7.72 -12.73
CA SER A 148 14.74 7.39 -13.33
C SER A 148 13.61 7.76 -12.37
N MET A 149 13.74 7.43 -11.06
CA MET A 149 12.75 7.76 -10.06
C MET A 149 12.56 9.28 -9.93
N ARG A 150 13.65 10.06 -9.87
CA ARG A 150 13.58 11.53 -9.81
C ARG A 150 12.83 12.13 -10.99
N LYS A 151 13.03 11.63 -12.21
CA LYS A 151 12.31 12.10 -13.40
C LYS A 151 10.81 11.79 -13.33
N ILE A 152 10.45 10.58 -12.87
CA ILE A 152 9.06 10.16 -12.69
C ILE A 152 8.38 11.05 -11.66
N ASP A 153 9.03 11.28 -10.53
CA ASP A 153 8.52 12.12 -9.44
C ASP A 153 8.34 13.59 -9.90
N ALA A 154 9.34 14.15 -10.59
CA ALA A 154 9.28 15.51 -11.10
C ALA A 154 8.13 15.76 -12.09
N GLN A 155 7.74 14.75 -12.84
CA GLN A 155 6.64 14.81 -13.81
C GLN A 155 5.27 14.51 -13.18
N ASN A 156 5.21 14.12 -11.90
CA ASN A 156 4.00 13.57 -11.28
C ASN A 156 3.38 12.43 -12.12
N ALA A 157 4.21 11.65 -12.77
CA ALA A 157 3.77 10.60 -13.69
C ALA A 157 3.59 9.27 -12.95
N SER A 158 2.53 8.53 -13.29
CA SER A 158 2.48 7.12 -12.92
C SER A 158 3.60 6.35 -13.61
N PHE A 159 3.99 5.20 -13.06
CA PHE A 159 5.00 4.34 -13.72
C PHE A 159 4.58 3.94 -15.13
N TRP A 160 3.27 3.71 -15.34
CA TRP A 160 2.73 3.42 -16.66
C TRP A 160 2.91 4.61 -17.62
N ALA A 161 2.53 5.81 -17.18
CA ALA A 161 2.68 7.03 -17.97
C ALA A 161 4.15 7.31 -18.31
N ALA A 162 5.05 7.17 -17.35
CA ALA A 162 6.49 7.37 -17.53
C ALA A 162 7.10 6.41 -18.57
N ILE A 163 6.58 5.20 -18.68
CA ILE A 163 7.03 4.21 -19.68
C ILE A 163 6.46 4.50 -21.06
N ASN A 164 5.19 4.93 -21.15
CA ASN A 164 4.43 4.98 -22.41
C ASN A 164 4.40 6.37 -23.03
N HIS A 165 4.44 7.44 -22.24
CA HIS A 165 4.45 8.80 -22.73
C HIS A 165 5.88 9.27 -23.04
N ARG A 166 6.06 9.91 -24.21
CA ARG A 166 7.37 10.35 -24.72
C ARG A 166 7.48 11.87 -24.88
N VAL A 167 6.59 12.61 -24.21
CA VAL A 167 6.46 14.05 -24.42
C VAL A 167 7.12 14.80 -23.26
N GLY A 168 7.96 15.79 -23.59
CA GLY A 168 8.63 16.68 -22.64
C GLY A 168 10.14 16.47 -22.55
N SER A 169 10.86 17.52 -22.12
CA SER A 169 12.32 17.52 -21.95
C SER A 169 12.81 16.52 -20.90
N ASP A 170 11.95 16.19 -19.94
CA ASP A 170 12.26 15.31 -18.81
C ASP A 170 11.77 13.87 -19.00
N ALA A 171 11.22 13.55 -20.19
CA ALA A 171 10.77 12.19 -20.49
C ALA A 171 11.90 11.18 -20.34
N LEU A 172 11.56 9.98 -19.86
CA LEU A 172 12.53 8.89 -19.74
C LEU A 172 13.11 8.51 -21.10
N GLY A 173 14.42 8.43 -21.18
CA GLY A 173 15.13 7.89 -22.33
C GLY A 173 14.82 6.40 -22.55
N LEU A 174 15.24 5.86 -23.70
CA LEU A 174 14.95 4.46 -24.07
C LEU A 174 15.41 3.47 -23.00
N LEU A 175 16.64 3.60 -22.53
CA LEU A 175 17.20 2.69 -21.52
C LEU A 175 16.59 2.91 -20.13
N GLU A 176 16.23 4.15 -19.78
CA GLU A 176 15.53 4.45 -18.53
C GLU A 176 14.16 3.77 -18.50
N ARG A 177 13.37 3.89 -19.57
CA ARG A 177 12.09 3.18 -19.70
C ARG A 177 12.26 1.66 -19.61
N GLN A 178 13.30 1.12 -20.21
CA GLN A 178 13.58 -0.32 -20.14
C GLN A 178 13.89 -0.77 -18.70
N ARG A 179 14.66 0.04 -17.94
CA ARG A 179 14.92 -0.23 -16.52
C ARG A 179 13.65 -0.21 -15.68
N VAL A 180 12.77 0.78 -15.89
CA VAL A 180 11.49 0.87 -15.19
C VAL A 180 10.59 -0.32 -15.54
N LYS A 181 10.53 -0.74 -16.81
CA LYS A 181 9.78 -1.94 -17.23
C LYS A 181 10.30 -3.21 -16.57
N ALA A 182 11.61 -3.39 -16.51
CA ALA A 182 12.21 -4.55 -15.86
C ALA A 182 11.94 -4.55 -14.35
N TRP A 183 12.04 -3.39 -13.72
CA TRP A 183 11.74 -3.21 -12.30
C TRP A 183 10.26 -3.53 -12.00
N LEU A 184 9.31 -3.02 -12.79
CA LEU A 184 7.88 -3.33 -12.63
C LEU A 184 7.59 -4.83 -12.79
N ARG A 185 8.19 -5.50 -13.77
CA ARG A 185 8.00 -6.95 -13.93
C ARG A 185 8.42 -7.72 -12.69
N ASN A 186 9.57 -7.36 -12.09
CA ASN A 186 10.05 -8.02 -10.88
C ASN A 186 9.08 -7.81 -9.71
N ILE A 187 8.51 -6.60 -9.58
CA ILE A 187 7.52 -6.29 -8.54
C ILE A 187 6.23 -7.07 -8.77
N TYR A 188 5.69 -7.04 -9.98
CA TYR A 188 4.47 -7.77 -10.28
C TYR A 188 4.63 -9.27 -10.03
N SER A 189 5.76 -9.86 -10.46
CA SER A 189 6.04 -11.26 -10.17
C SER A 189 6.11 -11.57 -8.68
N ALA A 190 6.66 -10.66 -7.87
CA ALA A 190 6.69 -10.82 -6.42
C ALA A 190 5.29 -10.68 -5.79
N PHE A 191 4.44 -9.83 -6.33
CA PHE A 191 3.08 -9.59 -5.84
C PHE A 191 2.08 -10.66 -6.31
N GLU A 192 2.26 -11.22 -7.51
CA GLU A 192 1.44 -12.34 -8.02
C GLU A 192 1.55 -13.59 -7.14
N ALA A 193 2.64 -13.71 -6.38
CA ALA A 193 2.80 -14.79 -5.39
C ALA A 193 1.97 -14.58 -4.11
N ILE A 194 1.31 -13.42 -3.95
CA ILE A 194 0.45 -13.12 -2.81
C ILE A 194 -0.99 -13.50 -3.19
N PRO A 195 -1.64 -14.36 -2.43
CA PRO A 195 -3.03 -14.75 -2.70
C PRO A 195 -4.00 -13.62 -2.28
N LEU A 196 -4.24 -12.66 -3.15
CA LEU A 196 -5.16 -11.53 -2.96
C LEU A 196 -6.54 -11.85 -3.50
#